data_60ca873c7cd84bf2bf994b009ebba84b
#
_entry.id   60ca873c7cd84bf2bf994b009ebba84b
#
_cell.length_a   1.000
_cell.length_b   1.000
_cell.length_c   1.000
_cell.angle_alpha   90.00
_cell.angle_beta   90.00
_cell.angle_gamma   90.00
#
_symmetry.space_group_name_H-M   'P 1'
#
loop_
_entity.id
_entity.type
_entity.pdbx_description
1 polymer ?
#
loop_
_entity_poly.entity_id
_entity_poly.type
_entity_poly.pdbx_seq_one_letter_code
_entity_poly.pdbx_strand_id
1 'polypeptide(L)'
;VAEGCIGAEALAAGFGAGVAALIAGVQRMDALGLDPHEHTRRHSFANRQRQGENLRRMLVSMIDDPRVALVKLAERVQALRALGTANESPGAVQTARAAMDIYAPLAHRLGVGQIKWELEDLAFRHLQPADYRGIAKLLDERRADREQFIAEATARLREALAAAGVKAEL
;
A
#
# COMPACT_ATOMS: atom_id res chain seq x y z
N VAL A 1 -17.21 2.27 -10.33
CA VAL A 1 -18.39 1.88 -9.51
C VAL A 1 -19.32 3.06 -9.26
N ALA A 2 -18.92 4.29 -9.56
CA ALA A 2 -19.73 5.47 -9.29
C ALA A 2 -20.83 5.77 -10.32
N GLU A 3 -20.92 5.06 -11.41
CA GLU A 3 -21.83 5.44 -12.53
C GLU A 3 -22.82 4.36 -12.99
N GLY A 4 -22.90 3.26 -12.28
CA GLY A 4 -23.94 2.26 -12.55
C GLY A 4 -24.62 1.91 -11.23
N CYS A 5 -25.62 2.71 -10.85
CA CYS A 5 -26.34 2.57 -9.59
C CYS A 5 -27.08 1.21 -9.49
N ILE A 6 -26.37 0.19 -9.06
CA ILE A 6 -27.03 -0.99 -8.52
C ILE A 6 -27.51 -0.57 -7.12
N GLY A 7 -28.81 -0.54 -6.90
CA GLY A 7 -29.40 -0.18 -5.60
C GLY A 7 -28.97 -1.17 -4.49
N ALA A 8 -28.97 -0.70 -3.25
CA ALA A 8 -28.60 -1.52 -2.09
C ALA A 8 -29.40 -2.82 -1.98
N GLU A 9 -30.67 -2.80 -2.35
CA GLU A 9 -31.54 -3.97 -2.38
C GLU A 9 -31.11 -5.01 -3.43
N ALA A 10 -30.73 -4.55 -4.64
CA ALA A 10 -30.25 -5.43 -5.70
C ALA A 10 -28.87 -6.03 -5.35
N LEU A 11 -28.02 -5.27 -4.67
CA LEU A 11 -26.74 -5.77 -4.13
C LEU A 11 -26.98 -6.83 -3.05
N ALA A 12 -27.91 -6.58 -2.13
CA ALA A 12 -28.24 -7.53 -1.08
C ALA A 12 -28.86 -8.80 -1.64
N ALA A 13 -29.72 -8.69 -2.67
CA ALA A 13 -30.34 -9.83 -3.34
C ALA A 13 -29.34 -10.66 -4.15
N GLY A 14 -28.38 -10.01 -4.84
CA GLY A 14 -27.41 -10.70 -5.70
C GLY A 14 -26.20 -11.25 -4.95
N PHE A 15 -25.71 -10.55 -3.93
CA PHE A 15 -24.44 -10.84 -3.26
C PHE A 15 -24.56 -11.06 -1.75
N GLY A 16 -25.77 -10.95 -1.20
CA GLY A 16 -26.04 -11.08 0.22
C GLY A 16 -25.85 -9.80 1.02
N ALA A 17 -26.50 -9.74 2.17
CA ALA A 17 -26.53 -8.55 3.05
C ALA A 17 -25.13 -8.14 3.54
N GLY A 18 -24.22 -9.11 3.76
CA GLY A 18 -22.84 -8.82 4.21
C GLY A 18 -22.04 -8.01 3.18
N VAL A 19 -22.15 -8.34 1.88
CA VAL A 19 -21.48 -7.59 0.81
C VAL A 19 -22.12 -6.21 0.64
N ALA A 20 -23.43 -6.11 0.70
CA ALA A 20 -24.12 -4.82 0.63
C ALA A 20 -23.71 -3.89 1.78
N ALA A 21 -23.57 -4.42 3.00
CA ALA A 21 -23.09 -3.67 4.17
C ALA A 21 -21.64 -3.18 4.00
N LEU A 22 -20.75 -4.02 3.45
CA LEU A 22 -19.36 -3.62 3.16
C LEU A 22 -19.30 -2.49 2.12
N ILE A 23 -20.06 -2.59 1.04
CA ILE A 23 -20.12 -1.54 0.00
C ILE A 23 -20.63 -0.24 0.60
N ALA A 24 -21.71 -0.29 1.39
CA ALA A 24 -22.23 0.88 2.08
C ALA A 24 -21.20 1.49 3.06
N GLY A 25 -20.41 0.66 3.73
CA GLY A 25 -19.30 1.09 4.58
C GLY A 25 -18.21 1.82 3.79
N VAL A 26 -17.78 1.28 2.65
CA VAL A 26 -16.80 1.90 1.76
C VAL A 26 -17.32 3.25 1.25
N GLN A 27 -18.56 3.34 0.80
CA GLN A 27 -19.18 4.59 0.34
C GLN A 27 -19.24 5.65 1.46
N ARG A 28 -19.57 5.25 2.69
CA ARG A 28 -19.51 6.17 3.84
C ARG A 28 -18.10 6.71 4.08
N MET A 29 -17.06 5.87 3.93
CA MET A 29 -15.67 6.33 4.05
C MET A 29 -15.30 7.32 2.94
N ASP A 30 -15.76 7.11 1.71
CA ASP A 30 -15.54 8.04 0.60
C ASP A 30 -16.22 9.40 0.86
N ALA A 31 -17.44 9.38 1.38
CA ALA A 31 -18.18 10.59 1.75
C ALA A 31 -17.51 11.42 2.87
N LEU A 32 -16.57 10.84 3.62
CA LEU A 32 -15.78 11.58 4.62
C LEU A 32 -14.70 12.49 4.00
N GLY A 33 -14.60 12.54 2.66
CA GLY A 33 -13.69 13.42 1.96
C GLY A 33 -12.21 13.07 2.18
N LEU A 34 -11.90 11.80 2.40
CA LEU A 34 -10.52 11.32 2.55
C LEU A 34 -9.83 11.18 1.20
N ASP A 35 -10.58 11.38 0.11
CA ASP A 35 -10.03 11.31 -1.24
C ASP A 35 -9.27 12.60 -1.56
N PRO A 36 -7.99 12.50 -1.98
CA PRO A 36 -7.13 13.65 -2.27
C PRO A 36 -7.65 14.55 -3.39
N HIS A 37 -8.54 14.04 -4.25
CA HIS A 37 -9.05 14.77 -5.41
C HIS A 37 -9.91 15.98 -5.04
N GLU A 38 -10.52 16.02 -3.87
CA GLU A 38 -11.36 17.16 -3.46
C GLU A 38 -10.63 18.30 -2.76
N HIS A 39 -9.36 18.12 -2.33
CA HIS A 39 -8.67 19.06 -1.45
C HIS A 39 -7.51 19.84 -2.10
N THR A 40 -7.53 20.08 -3.40
CA THR A 40 -6.42 20.61 -4.22
C THR A 40 -6.01 22.07 -3.91
N ARG A 41 -6.55 22.77 -2.93
CA ARG A 41 -6.36 24.24 -2.89
C ARG A 41 -5.75 24.90 -1.67
N ARG A 42 -5.33 24.23 -0.61
CA ARG A 42 -4.69 24.96 0.52
C ARG A 42 -3.59 24.18 1.22
N HIS A 43 -2.35 24.44 0.84
CA HIS A 43 -1.17 24.11 1.63
C HIS A 43 -1.09 25.05 2.85
N SER A 44 -1.26 24.53 4.07
CA SER A 44 -0.96 25.26 5.28
C SER A 44 -0.83 24.30 6.48
N PHE A 45 -0.20 24.78 7.55
CA PHE A 45 -0.05 24.10 8.86
C PHE A 45 -1.37 23.51 9.42
N ALA A 46 -2.52 24.07 9.05
CA ALA A 46 -3.85 23.53 9.31
C ALA A 46 -4.05 22.08 8.76
N ASN A 47 -3.19 21.61 7.85
CA ASN A 47 -3.31 20.31 7.22
C ASN A 47 -2.95 19.15 8.17
N ARG A 48 -1.95 19.33 9.05
CA ARG A 48 -1.56 18.30 10.04
C ARG A 48 -2.65 18.01 11.08
N GLN A 49 -3.33 19.05 11.50
CA GLN A 49 -4.42 18.93 12.48
C GLN A 49 -5.66 18.28 11.85
N ARG A 50 -5.95 18.60 10.56
CA ARG A 50 -7.00 17.97 9.77
C ARG A 50 -6.68 16.50 9.44
N GLN A 51 -5.40 16.16 9.17
CA GLN A 51 -4.98 14.79 8.96
C GLN A 51 -5.24 13.91 10.20
N GLY A 52 -4.93 14.42 11.39
CA GLY A 52 -5.24 13.75 12.65
C GLY A 52 -6.75 13.55 12.85
N GLU A 53 -7.55 14.53 12.47
CA GLU A 53 -9.01 14.51 12.60
C GLU A 53 -9.65 13.59 11.55
N ASN A 54 -9.16 13.58 10.33
CA ASN A 54 -9.57 12.65 9.30
C ASN A 54 -9.22 11.20 9.67
N LEU A 55 -8.00 10.98 10.15
CA LEU A 55 -7.60 9.65 10.66
C LEU A 55 -8.48 9.21 11.83
N ARG A 56 -8.84 10.13 12.74
CA ARG A 56 -9.75 9.85 13.86
C ARG A 56 -11.15 9.50 13.36
N ARG A 57 -11.71 10.26 12.42
CA ARG A 57 -13.03 9.96 11.82
C ARG A 57 -13.02 8.62 11.09
N MET A 58 -11.94 8.33 10.36
CA MET A 58 -11.73 7.06 9.71
C MET A 58 -11.69 5.91 10.72
N LEU A 59 -10.94 6.06 11.81
CA LEU A 59 -10.88 5.07 12.89
C LEU A 59 -12.26 4.87 13.56
N VAL A 60 -13.03 5.93 13.74
CA VAL A 60 -14.39 5.84 14.30
C VAL A 60 -15.34 5.10 13.35
N SER A 61 -15.26 5.33 12.04
CA SER A 61 -16.08 4.61 11.05
C SER A 61 -15.73 3.12 10.91
N MET A 62 -14.52 2.74 11.36
CA MET A 62 -14.04 1.35 11.37
C MET A 62 -14.54 0.54 12.57
N ILE A 63 -15.15 1.19 13.57
CA ILE A 63 -15.66 0.50 14.76
C ILE A 63 -16.73 -0.51 14.36
N ASP A 64 -17.50 -0.23 13.31
CA ASP A 64 -18.60 -1.08 12.85
C ASP A 64 -18.10 -2.32 12.08
N ASP A 65 -17.12 -2.17 11.18
CA ASP A 65 -16.58 -3.31 10.39
C ASP A 65 -15.15 -3.03 9.91
N PRO A 66 -14.13 -3.68 10.50
CA PRO A 66 -12.74 -3.50 10.10
C PRO A 66 -12.42 -3.96 8.66
N ARG A 67 -13.28 -4.80 8.07
CA ARG A 67 -13.10 -5.24 6.67
C ARG A 67 -13.24 -4.09 5.68
N VAL A 68 -14.05 -3.08 6.00
CA VAL A 68 -14.19 -1.86 5.19
C VAL A 68 -12.85 -1.16 5.02
N ALA A 69 -12.07 -1.07 6.10
CA ALA A 69 -10.74 -0.49 6.04
C ALA A 69 -9.77 -1.31 5.17
N LEU A 70 -9.82 -2.63 5.25
CA LEU A 70 -8.99 -3.51 4.42
C LEU A 70 -9.32 -3.33 2.93
N VAL A 71 -10.60 -3.20 2.59
CA VAL A 71 -11.03 -2.91 1.21
C VAL A 71 -10.47 -1.56 0.74
N LYS A 72 -10.56 -0.51 1.57
CA LYS A 72 -10.01 0.81 1.22
C LYS A 72 -8.48 0.80 1.08
N LEU A 73 -7.79 0.07 1.93
CA LEU A 73 -6.33 -0.10 1.82
C LEU A 73 -5.95 -0.81 0.50
N ALA A 74 -6.66 -1.89 0.16
CA ALA A 74 -6.44 -2.62 -1.08
C ALA A 74 -6.72 -1.75 -2.32
N GLU A 75 -7.81 -0.98 -2.28
CA GLU A 75 -8.15 -0.02 -3.33
C GLU A 75 -7.04 1.03 -3.51
N ARG A 76 -6.49 1.55 -2.41
CA ARG A 76 -5.40 2.54 -2.47
C ARG A 76 -4.10 1.96 -3.02
N VAL A 77 -3.76 0.71 -2.65
CA VAL A 77 -2.62 -0.01 -3.26
C VAL A 77 -2.83 -0.14 -4.78
N GLN A 78 -4.01 -0.54 -5.22
CA GLN A 78 -4.32 -0.67 -6.64
C GLN A 78 -4.26 0.68 -7.37
N ALA A 79 -4.76 1.74 -6.76
CA ALA A 79 -4.66 3.08 -7.32
C ALA A 79 -3.19 3.50 -7.54
N LEU A 80 -2.31 3.26 -6.55
CA LEU A 80 -0.87 3.55 -6.69
C LEU A 80 -0.19 2.68 -7.76
N ARG A 81 -0.52 1.40 -7.83
CA ARG A 81 -0.01 0.50 -8.88
C ARG A 81 -0.43 0.98 -10.28
N ALA A 82 -1.68 1.42 -10.42
CA ALA A 82 -2.23 1.93 -11.68
C ALA A 82 -1.59 3.23 -12.17
N LEU A 83 -1.00 4.04 -11.27
CA LEU A 83 -0.27 5.26 -11.66
C LEU A 83 0.97 4.97 -12.52
N GLY A 84 1.51 3.74 -12.47
CA GLY A 84 2.73 3.38 -13.21
C GLY A 84 3.97 4.13 -12.71
N THR A 85 5.07 4.03 -13.48
CA THR A 85 6.37 4.63 -13.08
C THR A 85 6.59 6.05 -13.60
N ALA A 86 5.80 6.53 -14.55
CA ALA A 86 6.05 7.76 -15.30
C ALA A 86 5.00 8.85 -15.09
N ASN A 87 4.05 8.67 -14.19
CA ASN A 87 2.97 9.61 -14.02
C ASN A 87 3.31 10.65 -12.94
N GLU A 88 3.87 11.79 -13.37
CA GLU A 88 4.16 12.94 -12.50
C GLU A 88 2.97 13.93 -12.43
N SER A 89 1.76 13.49 -12.75
CA SER A 89 0.59 14.35 -12.68
C SER A 89 0.34 14.82 -11.24
N PRO A 90 -0.22 16.01 -11.05
CA PRO A 90 -0.57 16.52 -9.72
C PRO A 90 -1.47 15.56 -8.92
N GLY A 91 -2.34 14.80 -9.60
CA GLY A 91 -3.18 13.79 -8.99
C GLY A 91 -2.38 12.57 -8.49
N ALA A 92 -1.35 12.14 -9.21
CA ALA A 92 -0.45 11.06 -8.80
C ALA A 92 0.29 11.41 -7.52
N VAL A 93 0.87 12.61 -7.46
CA VAL A 93 1.58 13.11 -6.26
C VAL A 93 0.64 13.20 -5.06
N GLN A 94 -0.60 13.65 -5.26
CA GLN A 94 -1.59 13.71 -4.18
C GLN A 94 -1.97 12.31 -3.68
N THR A 95 -2.21 11.37 -4.57
CA THR A 95 -2.53 9.98 -4.23
C THR A 95 -1.39 9.36 -3.42
N ALA A 96 -0.14 9.57 -3.86
CA ALA A 96 1.04 9.09 -3.17
C ALA A 96 1.21 9.73 -1.78
N ARG A 97 0.95 11.03 -1.66
CA ARG A 97 1.02 11.73 -0.38
C ARG A 97 -0.06 11.25 0.59
N ALA A 98 -1.29 11.08 0.13
CA ALA A 98 -2.36 10.52 0.96
C ALA A 98 -2.03 9.09 1.42
N ALA A 99 -1.43 8.28 0.55
CA ALA A 99 -0.98 6.94 0.93
C ALA A 99 0.05 6.98 2.07
N MET A 100 1.03 7.88 2.01
CA MET A 100 2.06 8.03 3.03
C MET A 100 1.49 8.61 4.34
N ASP A 101 0.65 9.63 4.24
CA ASP A 101 0.21 10.42 5.39
C ASP A 101 -0.98 9.81 6.15
N ILE A 102 -1.81 9.01 5.47
CA ILE A 102 -3.08 8.49 6.01
C ILE A 102 -3.12 6.96 5.98
N TYR A 103 -2.96 6.37 4.80
CA TYR A 103 -3.25 4.94 4.61
C TYR A 103 -2.14 4.01 5.15
N ALA A 104 -0.86 4.38 5.04
CA ALA A 104 0.22 3.59 5.62
C ALA A 104 0.20 3.58 7.15
N PRO A 105 0.01 4.72 7.86
CA PRO A 105 -0.24 4.73 9.30
C PRO A 105 -1.47 3.93 9.72
N LEU A 106 -2.54 3.94 8.92
CA LEU A 106 -3.72 3.13 9.17
C LEU A 106 -3.41 1.63 9.07
N ALA A 107 -2.75 1.20 8.00
CA ALA A 107 -2.33 -0.18 7.82
C ALA A 107 -1.42 -0.65 8.96
N HIS A 108 -0.54 0.23 9.45
CA HIS A 108 0.30 -0.04 10.62
C HIS A 108 -0.52 -0.32 11.88
N ARG A 109 -1.53 0.50 12.16
CA ARG A 109 -2.40 0.34 13.33
C ARG A 109 -3.27 -0.91 13.27
N LEU A 110 -3.66 -1.32 12.05
CA LEU A 110 -4.38 -2.57 11.81
C LEU A 110 -3.49 -3.81 11.84
N GLY A 111 -2.17 -3.65 11.98
CA GLY A 111 -1.22 -4.75 11.95
C GLY A 111 -0.98 -5.36 10.58
N VAL A 112 -1.43 -4.71 9.49
CA VAL A 112 -1.32 -5.20 8.11
C VAL A 112 0.00 -4.72 7.51
N GLY A 113 1.11 -5.25 8.01
CA GLY A 113 2.46 -4.81 7.67
C GLY A 113 2.78 -4.86 6.18
N GLN A 114 2.34 -5.89 5.47
CA GLN A 114 2.59 -6.03 4.02
C GLN A 114 1.96 -4.88 3.22
N ILE A 115 0.70 -4.55 3.51
CA ILE A 115 0.01 -3.44 2.85
C ILE A 115 0.68 -2.10 3.21
N LYS A 116 1.09 -1.93 4.47
CA LYS A 116 1.83 -0.74 4.90
C LYS A 116 3.09 -0.54 4.07
N TRP A 117 3.93 -1.57 3.99
CA TRP A 117 5.21 -1.47 3.25
C TRP A 117 5.00 -1.22 1.78
N GLU A 118 4.01 -1.85 1.17
CA GLU A 118 3.69 -1.64 -0.23
C GLU A 118 3.18 -0.22 -0.50
N LEU A 119 2.32 0.32 0.36
CA LEU A 119 1.86 1.71 0.27
C LEU A 119 3.02 2.69 0.39
N GLU A 120 3.93 2.48 1.35
CA GLU A 120 5.11 3.32 1.57
C GLU A 120 6.09 3.25 0.38
N ASP A 121 6.37 2.06 -0.15
CA ASP A 121 7.27 1.86 -1.28
C ASP A 121 6.73 2.51 -2.56
N LEU A 122 5.47 2.22 -2.90
CA LEU A 122 4.83 2.82 -4.07
C LEU A 122 4.71 4.34 -3.96
N ALA A 123 4.35 4.85 -2.79
CA ALA A 123 4.25 6.29 -2.55
C ALA A 123 5.63 6.96 -2.62
N PHE A 124 6.67 6.37 -2.02
CA PHE A 124 8.03 6.88 -2.06
C PHE A 124 8.56 6.99 -3.49
N ARG A 125 8.30 5.99 -4.32
CA ARG A 125 8.67 5.99 -5.74
C ARG A 125 8.09 7.18 -6.50
N HIS A 126 6.86 7.61 -6.17
CA HIS A 126 6.21 8.76 -6.79
C HIS A 126 6.62 10.10 -6.18
N LEU A 127 6.85 10.15 -4.87
CA LEU A 127 7.16 11.39 -4.15
C LEU A 127 8.63 11.79 -4.29
N GLN A 128 9.53 10.81 -4.36
CA GLN A 128 10.98 11.02 -4.41
C GLN A 128 11.66 10.09 -5.43
N PRO A 129 11.33 10.23 -6.73
CA PRO A 129 11.76 9.27 -7.75
C PRO A 129 13.30 9.23 -7.95
N ALA A 130 14.02 10.31 -7.68
CA ALA A 130 15.47 10.34 -7.78
C ALA A 130 16.12 9.52 -6.66
N ASP A 131 15.68 9.74 -5.42
CA ASP A 131 16.19 9.03 -4.25
C ASP A 131 15.83 7.55 -4.31
N TYR A 132 14.59 7.23 -4.72
CA TYR A 132 14.15 5.85 -4.93
C TYR A 132 15.06 5.10 -5.90
N ARG A 133 15.37 5.70 -7.07
CA ARG A 133 16.27 5.10 -8.06
C ARG A 133 17.69 4.92 -7.53
N GLY A 134 18.19 5.91 -6.78
CA GLY A 134 19.51 5.81 -6.14
C GLY A 134 19.61 4.65 -5.16
N ILE A 135 18.61 4.51 -4.29
CA ILE A 135 18.54 3.41 -3.31
C ILE A 135 18.37 2.06 -4.02
N ALA A 136 17.50 1.98 -5.03
CA ALA A 136 17.28 0.75 -5.79
C ALA A 136 18.59 0.26 -6.43
N LYS A 137 19.35 1.16 -7.04
CA LYS A 137 20.67 0.84 -7.63
C LYS A 137 21.63 0.28 -6.59
N LEU A 138 21.75 0.93 -5.43
CA LEU A 138 22.62 0.46 -4.34
C LEU A 138 22.19 -0.91 -3.78
N LEU A 139 20.89 -1.18 -3.75
CA LEU A 139 20.37 -2.47 -3.32
C LEU A 139 20.66 -3.58 -4.34
N ASP A 140 20.54 -3.28 -5.63
CA ASP A 140 20.85 -4.22 -6.71
C ASP A 140 22.35 -4.57 -6.74
N GLU A 141 23.23 -3.59 -6.55
CA GLU A 141 24.68 -3.83 -6.43
C GLU A 141 24.98 -4.77 -5.26
N ARG A 142 24.42 -4.50 -4.08
CA ARG A 142 24.60 -5.36 -2.90
C ARG A 142 23.93 -6.74 -3.04
N ARG A 143 22.91 -6.85 -3.85
CA ARG A 143 22.25 -8.12 -4.15
C ARG A 143 23.16 -9.00 -5.01
N ALA A 144 23.77 -8.44 -6.05
CA ALA A 144 24.71 -9.14 -6.91
C ALA A 144 25.92 -9.66 -6.11
N ASP A 145 26.51 -8.80 -5.25
CA ASP A 145 27.62 -9.19 -4.37
C ASP A 145 27.24 -10.35 -3.43
N ARG A 146 26.03 -10.31 -2.89
CA ARG A 146 25.52 -11.34 -1.99
C ARG A 146 25.24 -12.66 -2.72
N GLU A 147 24.66 -12.61 -3.90
CA GLU A 147 24.41 -13.79 -4.75
C GLU A 147 25.74 -14.46 -5.13
N GLN A 148 26.74 -13.68 -5.50
CA GLN A 148 28.08 -14.17 -5.77
C GLN A 148 28.72 -14.82 -4.54
N PHE A 149 28.67 -14.16 -3.38
CA PHE A 149 29.18 -14.72 -2.13
C PHE A 149 28.52 -16.05 -1.74
N ILE A 150 27.17 -16.13 -1.88
CA ILE A 150 26.44 -17.36 -1.62
C ILE A 150 26.86 -18.48 -2.59
N ALA A 151 27.02 -18.17 -3.88
CA ALA A 151 27.46 -19.13 -4.88
C ALA A 151 28.87 -19.67 -4.55
N GLU A 152 29.83 -18.78 -4.22
CA GLU A 152 31.18 -19.18 -3.83
C GLU A 152 31.19 -20.00 -2.53
N ALA A 153 30.44 -19.59 -1.51
CA ALA A 153 30.35 -20.33 -0.25
C ALA A 153 29.73 -21.74 -0.44
N THR A 154 28.70 -21.81 -1.28
CA THR A 154 28.04 -23.07 -1.63
C THR A 154 28.98 -24.01 -2.40
N ALA A 155 29.77 -23.48 -3.34
CA ALA A 155 30.75 -24.27 -4.09
C ALA A 155 31.83 -24.86 -3.14
N ARG A 156 32.41 -24.01 -2.28
CA ARG A 156 33.41 -24.45 -1.27
C ARG A 156 32.85 -25.51 -0.32
N LEU A 157 31.61 -25.35 0.12
CA LEU A 157 30.95 -26.31 0.99
C LEU A 157 30.72 -27.66 0.27
N ARG A 158 30.28 -27.63 -0.98
CA ARG A 158 30.15 -28.86 -1.80
C ARG A 158 31.48 -29.60 -1.96
N GLU A 159 32.55 -28.89 -2.25
CA GLU A 159 33.89 -29.50 -2.35
C GLU A 159 34.33 -30.12 -1.04
N ALA A 160 34.18 -29.43 0.09
CA ALA A 160 34.53 -29.92 1.37
C ALA A 160 33.70 -31.16 1.78
N LEU A 161 32.41 -31.18 1.53
CA LEU A 161 31.53 -32.30 1.78
C LEU A 161 31.89 -33.52 0.92
N ALA A 162 32.17 -33.28 -0.37
CA ALA A 162 32.62 -34.33 -1.26
C ALA A 162 33.96 -34.95 -0.83
N ALA A 163 34.91 -34.11 -0.41
CA ALA A 163 36.20 -34.58 0.13
C ALA A 163 36.05 -35.40 1.45
N ALA A 164 35.04 -35.07 2.26
CA ALA A 164 34.69 -35.78 3.48
C ALA A 164 33.80 -37.01 3.25
N GLY A 165 33.40 -37.31 2.01
CA GLY A 165 32.52 -38.43 1.68
C GLY A 165 31.08 -38.26 2.15
N VAL A 166 30.65 -37.03 2.48
CA VAL A 166 29.30 -36.72 2.95
C VAL A 166 28.41 -36.34 1.77
N LYS A 167 27.30 -37.04 1.58
CA LYS A 167 26.24 -36.66 0.61
C LYS A 167 25.28 -35.71 1.29
N ALA A 168 25.20 -34.47 0.82
CA ALA A 168 24.26 -33.45 1.27
C ALA A 168 23.66 -32.71 0.06
N GLU A 169 22.38 -32.39 0.14
CA GLU A 169 21.72 -31.43 -0.75
C GLU A 169 21.89 -30.04 -0.15
N LEU A 170 22.35 -29.09 -0.99
CA LEU A 170 22.60 -27.69 -0.63
C LEU A 170 21.78 -26.77 -1.53
#